data_090eb55e2a30cbe17bd007607efb249b
#
_entry.id   090eb55e2a30cbe17bd007607efb249b
#
_cell.length_a   1.000
_cell.length_b   1.000
_cell.length_c   1.000
_cell.angle_alpha   90.00
_cell.angle_beta   90.00
_cell.angle_gamma   90.00
#
_symmetry.space_group_name_H-M   'P 1'
#
loop_
_entity.id
_entity.type
_entity.pdbx_description
1 polymer ?
#
loop_
_entity_poly.entity_id
_entity_poly.type
_entity_poly.pdbx_seq_one_letter_code
_entity_poly.pdbx_strand_id
1 'polypeptide(L)' 'MLKQTNIKVKLSKYHALGRASIRGEVEKQLRRQGCSQEFISEFSEKARKIDDRDKLMTLCNEVCILQLPKKEVGF' A
#
# COMPACT_ATOMS: atom_id res chain seq x y z
N MET A 1 -12.20 -3.57 10.85
CA MET A 1 -11.08 -2.94 11.49
C MET A 1 -9.78 -3.32 10.81
N LEU A 2 -8.97 -2.34 10.45
CA LEU A 2 -7.69 -2.62 9.77
C LEU A 2 -6.69 -3.24 10.75
N LYS A 3 -5.95 -4.20 10.24
CA LYS A 3 -4.91 -4.88 11.03
C LYS A 3 -3.78 -5.28 10.11
N GLN A 4 -2.62 -5.53 10.69
CA GLN A 4 -1.47 -5.98 9.92
C GLN A 4 -1.68 -7.40 9.40
N THR A 5 -1.55 -7.57 8.08
CA THR A 5 -1.74 -8.87 7.44
C THR A 5 -0.42 -9.60 7.18
N ASN A 6 0.69 -8.90 7.32
CA ASN A 6 2.03 -9.40 6.99
C ASN A 6 2.19 -9.76 5.50
N ILE A 7 1.27 -9.31 4.67
CA ILE A 7 1.37 -9.50 3.23
C ILE A 7 2.44 -8.56 2.69
N LYS A 8 3.37 -9.09 1.93
CA LYS A 8 4.44 -8.29 1.34
C LYS A 8 3.95 -7.68 0.03
N VAL A 9 3.98 -6.37 -0.05
CA VAL A 9 3.56 -5.63 -1.24
C VAL A 9 4.78 -4.95 -1.82
N LYS A 10 5.20 -5.42 -3.00
CA LYS A 10 6.37 -4.90 -3.67
C LYS A 10 5.97 -3.74 -4.57
N LEU A 11 6.55 -2.57 -4.33
CA LEU A 11 6.29 -1.40 -5.13
C LEU A 11 7.44 -1.16 -6.09
N SER A 12 7.12 -0.92 -7.36
CA SER A 12 8.12 -0.53 -8.34
C SER A 12 8.38 0.97 -8.25
N LYS A 13 9.37 1.45 -8.98
CA LYS A 13 9.63 2.88 -9.09
C LYS A 13 8.38 3.66 -9.49
N TYR A 14 7.62 3.11 -10.42
CA TYR A 14 6.42 3.78 -10.93
C TYR A 14 5.33 3.83 -9.87
N HIS A 15 5.13 2.75 -9.14
CA HIS A 15 4.12 2.72 -8.09
C HIS A 15 4.43 3.72 -6.99
N ALA A 16 5.71 3.93 -6.70
CA ALA A 16 6.11 4.83 -5.62
C ALA A 16 5.95 6.31 -5.97
N LEU A 17 5.64 6.63 -7.23
CA LEU A 17 5.53 8.02 -7.67
C LEU A 17 4.20 8.68 -7.37
N GLY A 18 3.15 7.93 -7.14
CA GLY A 18 1.84 8.52 -6.94
C GLY A 18 1.00 7.78 -5.92
N ARG A 19 0.15 8.54 -5.23
CA ARG A 19 -0.72 7.95 -4.20
C ARG A 19 -1.69 6.94 -4.77
N ALA A 20 -2.28 7.23 -5.91
CA ALA A 20 -3.23 6.32 -6.54
C ALA A 20 -2.57 5.00 -6.92
N SER A 21 -1.34 5.06 -7.39
CA SER A 21 -0.59 3.85 -7.77
C SER A 21 -0.26 3.01 -6.54
N ILE A 22 0.18 3.65 -5.46
CA ILE A 22 0.49 2.94 -4.21
C ILE A 22 -0.77 2.26 -3.68
N ARG A 23 -1.87 3.00 -3.59
CA ARG A 23 -3.14 2.47 -3.10
C ARG A 23 -3.62 1.31 -3.97
N GLY A 24 -3.59 1.48 -5.28
CA GLY A 24 -4.05 0.45 -6.20
C GLY A 24 -3.26 -0.83 -6.08
N GLU A 25 -1.94 -0.72 -5.95
CA GLU A 25 -1.11 -1.91 -5.82
C GLU A 25 -1.37 -2.64 -4.50
N VAL A 26 -1.51 -1.90 -3.40
CA VAL A 26 -1.82 -2.51 -2.12
C VAL A 26 -3.17 -3.21 -2.16
N GLU A 27 -4.20 -2.55 -2.71
CA GLU A 27 -5.53 -3.16 -2.83
C GLU A 27 -5.49 -4.43 -3.67
N LYS A 28 -4.73 -4.40 -4.76
CA LYS A 28 -4.58 -5.56 -5.64
C LYS A 28 -3.97 -6.74 -4.88
N GLN A 29 -2.90 -6.50 -4.14
CA GLN A 29 -2.23 -7.57 -3.41
C GLN A 29 -3.10 -8.10 -2.27
N LEU A 30 -3.79 -7.22 -1.55
CA LEU A 30 -4.72 -7.66 -0.52
C LEU A 30 -5.80 -8.57 -1.09
N ARG A 31 -6.33 -8.22 -2.26
CA ARG A 31 -7.34 -9.03 -2.92
C ARG A 31 -6.78 -10.37 -3.34
N ARG A 32 -5.58 -10.39 -3.91
CA ARG A 32 -4.95 -11.63 -4.35
C ARG A 32 -4.66 -12.57 -3.20
N GLN A 33 -4.39 -12.04 -2.02
CA GLN A 33 -4.09 -12.83 -0.85
C GLN A 33 -5.34 -13.26 -0.08
N GLY A 34 -6.52 -12.93 -0.60
CA GLY A 34 -7.77 -13.40 -0.02
C GLY A 34 -8.33 -12.57 1.09
N CYS A 35 -7.91 -11.32 1.22
CA CYS A 35 -8.51 -10.42 2.21
C CYS A 35 -9.97 -10.16 1.88
N SER A 36 -10.79 -9.96 2.91
CA SER A 36 -12.21 -9.71 2.70
C SER A 36 -12.45 -8.38 2.00
N GLN A 37 -13.57 -8.30 1.30
CA GLN A 37 -13.97 -7.06 0.64
C GLN A 37 -14.15 -5.94 1.65
N GLU A 38 -14.65 -6.25 2.83
CA GLU A 38 -14.83 -5.26 3.88
C GLU A 38 -13.49 -4.65 4.31
N PHE A 39 -12.48 -5.51 4.47
CA PHE A 39 -11.15 -5.07 4.85
C PHE A 39 -10.58 -4.15 3.78
N ILE A 40 -10.68 -4.56 2.52
CA ILE A 40 -10.14 -3.79 1.40
C ILE A 40 -10.87 -2.46 1.27
N SER A 41 -12.20 -2.46 1.42
CA SER A 41 -12.99 -1.24 1.35
C SER A 41 -12.63 -0.26 2.46
N GLU A 42 -12.42 -0.76 3.66
CA GLU A 42 -12.05 0.10 4.78
C GLU A 42 -10.69 0.75 4.54
N PHE A 43 -9.72 -0.04 4.06
CA PHE A 43 -8.42 0.49 3.70
C PHE A 43 -8.54 1.54 2.60
N SER A 44 -9.30 1.24 1.56
CA SER A 44 -9.48 2.14 0.43
C SER A 44 -10.09 3.48 0.86
N GLU A 45 -11.09 3.45 1.73
CA GLU A 45 -11.71 4.67 2.23
C GLU A 45 -10.72 5.54 3.00
N LYS A 46 -9.96 4.93 3.88
CA LYS A 46 -8.96 5.67 4.66
C LYS A 46 -7.87 6.22 3.74
N ALA A 47 -7.45 5.43 2.77
CA ALA A 47 -6.40 5.84 1.85
C ALA A 47 -6.82 7.03 1.00
N ARG A 48 -8.08 7.08 0.59
CA ARG A 48 -8.59 8.18 -0.24
C ARG A 48 -8.57 9.52 0.48
N LYS A 49 -8.69 9.50 1.80
CA LYS A 49 -8.72 10.73 2.59
C LYS A 49 -7.33 11.30 2.84
N ILE A 50 -6.31 10.54 2.52
CA ILE A 50 -4.93 10.96 2.74
C ILE A 50 -4.42 11.65 1.49
N ASP A 51 -3.95 12.87 1.66
CA ASP A 51 -3.43 13.66 0.54
C ASP A 51 -1.90 13.79 0.57
N ASP A 52 -1.26 13.10 1.49
CA ASP A 52 0.19 13.12 1.65
C ASP A 52 0.73 11.70 1.43
N ARG A 53 1.69 11.56 0.52
CA ARG A 53 2.24 10.25 0.18
C ARG A 53 2.87 9.56 1.38
N ASP A 54 3.59 10.30 2.22
CA ASP A 54 4.24 9.70 3.38
C ASP A 54 3.21 9.16 4.38
N LYS A 55 2.12 9.89 4.57
CA LYS A 55 1.03 9.44 5.43
C LYS A 55 0.35 8.22 4.84
N LEU A 56 0.19 8.18 3.53
CA LEU A 56 -0.38 7.02 2.86
C LEU A 56 0.51 5.79 3.05
N MET A 57 1.82 5.96 2.94
CA MET A 57 2.75 4.86 3.13
C MET A 57 2.71 4.37 4.58
N THR A 58 2.54 5.28 5.54
CA THR A 58 2.36 4.89 6.93
C THR A 58 1.10 4.02 7.10
N LEU A 59 -0.01 4.43 6.48
CA LEU A 59 -1.23 3.63 6.52
C LEU A 59 -1.02 2.26 5.89
N CYS A 60 -0.35 2.22 4.75
CA CYS A 60 -0.09 0.95 4.06
C CYS A 60 0.73 0.01 4.96
N ASN A 61 1.71 0.56 5.68
CA ASN A 61 2.53 -0.26 6.57
C ASN A 61 1.76 -0.76 7.79
N GLU A 62 0.62 -0.16 8.09
CA GLU A 62 -0.24 -0.66 9.15
C GLU A 62 -1.02 -1.90 8.74
N VAL A 63 -1.22 -2.11 7.43
CA VAL A 63 -2.02 -3.23 6.93
C VAL A 63 -1.20 -4.26 6.19
N CYS A 64 0.00 -3.92 5.75
CA CYS A 64 0.86 -4.84 4.99
C CYS A 64 2.30 -4.43 5.18
N ILE A 65 3.20 -5.17 4.53
CA ILE A 65 4.63 -4.85 4.57
C ILE A 65 5.02 -4.31 3.21
N LEU A 66 5.30 -3.02 3.13
CA LEU A 66 5.71 -2.41 1.88
C LEU A 66 7.18 -2.71 1.61
N GLN A 67 7.44 -3.18 0.40
CA GLN A 67 8.81 -3.37 -0.08
C GLN A 67 9.07 -2.32 -1.15
N LEU A 68 9.82 -1.30 -0.77
CA LEU A 68 10.13 -0.20 -1.67
C LEU A 68 11.30 -0.58 -2.59
N PRO A 69 11.36 0.01 -3.77
CA PRO A 69 12.48 -0.22 -4.67
C PRO A 69 13.76 0.27 -3.99
N LYS A 70 14.82 -0.49 -4.17
CA LYS A 70 16.11 -0.09 -3.62
C LYS A 70 16.53 1.21 -4.27
N LYS A 71 16.95 2.15 -3.43
CA LYS A 71 17.58 3.34 -3.93
C LYS A 71 18.81 2.92 -4.69
N GLU A 72 18.87 3.27 -5.93
CA GLU A 72 20.09 3.03 -6.68
C GLU A 72 21.15 3.95 -6.16
N VAL A 73 22.10 3.33 -5.54
CA VAL A 73 23.25 4.07 -5.06
C VAL A 73 24.27 3.83 -6.10
N GLY A 74 24.46 4.62 -6.88
CA GLY A 74 25.47 4.19 -7.74
C GLY A 74 25.92 5.22 -8.68
N PHE A 75 25.86 6.20 -8.33
CA PHE A 75 26.43 7.22 -9.14
C PHE A 75 27.21 8.18 -8.29
#